data_6f484b6e6a5e6ffc48e9828db51182c4
#
_entry.id   6f484b6e6a5e6ffc48e9828db51182c4
#
_cell.length_a   1.000
_cell.length_b   1.000
_cell.length_c   1.000
_cell.angle_alpha   90.00
_cell.angle_beta   90.00
_cell.angle_gamma   90.00
#
_symmetry.space_group_name_H-M   'P 1'
#
loop_
_entity.id
_entity.type
_entity.pdbx_description
1 polymer ?
#
loop_
_entity_poly.entity_id
_entity_poly.type
_entity_poly.pdbx_seq_one_letter_code
_entity_poly.pdbx_strand_id
1 'polypeptide(L)'
;ELDQWETEAGQFVQAQYESALSMPDPQPADLLTHDFAPTPITEERGERAPKGAEPTVMVDAALFAIKELMAAHPEALLYGQDVGGRLGGVFREAATLAQKFGDERVFNTPIQEAFIIGSTVGMSATGLKPFVEVQFADYLWPGMNQLFTEVSRSYYLSNGKWPVSTVIRVPIGAYGSGGPFHSSSIETAVTSIRGIKIAYPSTGADLKGLMKSAFYDPNPVVIFEHKGLYWSKIPGTEGAKTPEPSEDYVIPFGKARTALEAEASTIAAGESAVVVTYGMGVYWAQKAAKAFPGQISILDLRTLAPWDRAAVMAEARTHGRVLVLTEECSSPSFAQSVQGAI
;
A
#
# COMPACT_ATOMS: atom_id res chain seq x y z
N GLU A 1 -47.06 5.86 -21.18
CA GLU A 1 -46.05 5.16 -20.37
C GLU A 1 -44.82 6.04 -20.15
N LEU A 2 -44.20 6.62 -21.22
CA LEU A 2 -43.05 7.51 -21.11
C LEU A 2 -43.41 8.77 -20.33
N ASP A 3 -44.54 9.43 -20.63
CA ASP A 3 -44.99 10.61 -19.92
C ASP A 3 -45.30 10.35 -18.45
N GLN A 4 -45.74 9.14 -18.14
CA GLN A 4 -45.94 8.71 -16.74
C GLN A 4 -44.60 8.60 -16.01
N TRP A 5 -43.61 7.96 -16.63
CA TRP A 5 -42.26 7.82 -16.02
C TRP A 5 -41.60 9.17 -15.82
N GLU A 6 -41.73 10.08 -16.78
CA GLU A 6 -41.23 11.46 -16.68
C GLU A 6 -41.87 12.20 -15.49
N THR A 7 -43.19 12.04 -15.33
CA THR A 7 -43.91 12.62 -14.20
C THR A 7 -43.49 12.07 -12.88
N GLU A 8 -43.39 10.73 -12.78
CA GLU A 8 -42.95 10.04 -11.55
C GLU A 8 -41.50 10.40 -11.18
N ALA A 9 -40.59 10.45 -12.18
CA ALA A 9 -39.22 10.88 -11.97
C ALA A 9 -39.13 12.33 -11.48
N GLY A 10 -39.90 13.21 -12.10
CA GLY A 10 -40.00 14.63 -11.69
C GLY A 10 -40.49 14.81 -10.25
N GLN A 11 -41.54 14.07 -9.86
CA GLN A 11 -42.04 14.07 -8.49
C GLN A 11 -41.02 13.51 -7.50
N PHE A 12 -40.34 12.43 -7.85
CA PHE A 12 -39.27 11.84 -7.02
C PHE A 12 -38.13 12.82 -6.80
N VAL A 13 -37.62 13.43 -7.86
CA VAL A 13 -36.53 14.43 -7.78
C VAL A 13 -36.92 15.61 -6.91
N GLN A 14 -38.15 16.15 -7.10
CA GLN A 14 -38.65 17.28 -6.31
C GLN A 14 -38.72 16.89 -4.80
N ALA A 15 -39.26 15.73 -4.48
CA ALA A 15 -39.34 15.27 -3.10
C ALA A 15 -37.94 15.08 -2.44
N GLN A 16 -36.98 14.58 -3.20
CA GLN A 16 -35.60 14.46 -2.72
C GLN A 16 -34.93 15.82 -2.52
N TYR A 17 -35.19 16.77 -3.40
CA TYR A 17 -34.69 18.14 -3.26
C TYR A 17 -35.25 18.84 -2.00
N GLU A 18 -36.55 18.74 -1.77
CA GLU A 18 -37.20 19.30 -0.57
C GLU A 18 -36.69 18.62 0.72
N SER A 19 -36.51 17.32 0.67
CA SER A 19 -35.89 16.56 1.77
C SER A 19 -34.48 17.07 2.07
N ALA A 20 -33.66 17.26 1.04
CA ALA A 20 -32.29 17.77 1.19
C ALA A 20 -32.27 19.18 1.78
N LEU A 21 -33.18 20.07 1.37
CA LEU A 21 -33.27 21.42 1.91
C LEU A 21 -33.66 21.45 3.40
N SER A 22 -34.36 20.41 3.89
CA SER A 22 -34.76 20.29 5.29
C SER A 22 -33.71 19.67 6.18
N MET A 23 -32.63 19.13 5.62
CA MET A 23 -31.54 18.53 6.39
C MET A 23 -30.75 19.59 7.16
N PRO A 24 -30.23 19.24 8.36
CA PRO A 24 -29.34 20.14 9.09
C PRO A 24 -28.06 20.40 8.31
N ASP A 25 -27.50 21.60 8.46
CA ASP A 25 -26.21 21.93 7.91
C ASP A 25 -25.09 21.03 8.44
N PRO A 26 -24.06 20.70 7.63
CA PRO A 26 -22.92 19.92 8.07
C PRO A 26 -22.21 20.60 9.26
N GLN A 27 -21.75 19.78 10.20
CA GLN A 27 -20.99 20.24 11.35
C GLN A 27 -19.47 20.07 11.09
N PRO A 28 -18.60 20.87 11.73
CA PRO A 28 -17.14 20.71 11.57
C PRO A 28 -16.62 19.29 11.87
N ALA A 29 -17.29 18.56 12.77
CA ALA A 29 -16.96 17.18 13.08
C ALA A 29 -17.19 16.23 11.90
N ASP A 30 -18.13 16.53 11.01
CA ASP A 30 -18.46 15.68 9.86
C ASP A 30 -17.31 15.62 8.85
N LEU A 31 -16.43 16.65 8.83
CA LEU A 31 -15.26 16.70 7.96
C LEU A 31 -14.31 15.51 8.16
N LEU A 32 -14.28 14.94 9.35
CA LEU A 32 -13.39 13.83 9.72
C LEU A 32 -14.10 12.47 9.71
N THR A 33 -15.37 12.44 9.34
CA THR A 33 -16.14 11.19 9.21
C THR A 33 -15.96 10.61 7.81
N HIS A 34 -16.04 9.29 7.68
CA HIS A 34 -16.05 8.58 6.40
C HIS A 34 -14.81 8.77 5.51
N ASP A 35 -13.66 9.20 6.07
CA ASP A 35 -12.40 9.15 5.34
C ASP A 35 -12.04 7.69 5.01
N PHE A 36 -12.29 6.79 5.96
CA PHE A 36 -12.04 5.36 5.83
C PHE A 36 -13.19 4.53 6.37
N ALA A 37 -13.54 3.46 5.67
CA ALA A 37 -14.36 2.39 6.20
C ALA A 37 -13.60 1.63 7.31
N PRO A 38 -14.31 1.01 8.28
CA PRO A 38 -13.66 0.26 9.36
C PRO A 38 -12.74 -0.84 8.83
N THR A 39 -11.50 -0.85 9.30
CA THR A 39 -10.48 -1.84 8.94
C THR A 39 -10.69 -3.14 9.71
N PRO A 40 -10.78 -4.31 9.06
CA PRO A 40 -11.01 -5.58 9.75
C PRO A 40 -9.75 -6.15 10.39
N ILE A 41 -8.55 -5.82 9.89
CA ILE A 41 -7.27 -6.32 10.40
C ILE A 41 -6.67 -5.28 11.33
N THR A 42 -6.80 -5.49 12.63
CA THR A 42 -6.32 -4.58 13.70
C THR A 42 -5.11 -5.12 14.44
N GLU A 43 -4.81 -6.42 14.26
CA GLU A 43 -3.71 -7.13 14.93
C GLU A 43 -2.94 -7.97 13.92
N GLU A 44 -1.63 -8.13 14.15
CA GLU A 44 -0.79 -9.07 13.40
C GLU A 44 -1.18 -10.50 13.81
N ARG A 45 -1.44 -11.37 12.84
CA ARG A 45 -1.87 -12.75 13.03
C ARG A 45 -1.16 -13.68 12.08
N GLY A 46 -1.11 -14.97 12.42
CA GLY A 46 -0.36 -15.97 11.68
C GLY A 46 1.13 -15.96 12.05
N GLU A 47 1.89 -16.84 11.43
CA GLU A 47 3.33 -16.98 11.68
C GLU A 47 4.13 -16.28 10.60
N ARG A 48 4.96 -15.28 11.00
CA ARG A 48 5.87 -14.57 10.10
C ARG A 48 6.95 -15.47 9.50
N ALA A 49 7.45 -16.45 10.26
CA ALA A 49 8.52 -17.35 9.89
C ALA A 49 8.24 -18.75 10.41
N PRO A 50 7.33 -19.52 9.81
CA PRO A 50 7.01 -20.87 10.23
C PRO A 50 8.27 -21.78 10.21
N LYS A 51 8.33 -22.68 11.16
CA LYS A 51 9.47 -23.63 11.24
C LYS A 51 9.55 -24.48 9.96
N GLY A 52 10.69 -24.43 9.29
CA GLY A 52 10.94 -25.19 8.07
C GLY A 52 10.40 -24.52 6.79
N ALA A 53 9.88 -23.32 6.87
CA ALA A 53 9.50 -22.56 5.69
C ALA A 53 10.70 -22.18 4.84
N GLU A 54 10.58 -22.32 3.52
CA GLU A 54 11.63 -21.99 2.56
C GLU A 54 11.78 -20.47 2.41
N PRO A 55 13.02 -19.98 2.27
CA PRO A 55 13.25 -18.56 2.01
C PRO A 55 12.71 -18.13 0.64
N THR A 56 11.81 -17.16 0.65
CA THR A 56 11.09 -16.68 -0.52
C THR A 56 11.51 -15.24 -0.84
N VAL A 57 11.81 -14.95 -2.10
CA VAL A 57 12.12 -13.60 -2.56
C VAL A 57 10.86 -12.73 -2.56
N MET A 58 11.03 -11.42 -2.46
CA MET A 58 9.93 -10.49 -2.27
C MET A 58 8.88 -10.55 -3.37
N VAL A 59 9.29 -10.69 -4.64
CA VAL A 59 8.36 -10.82 -5.76
C VAL A 59 7.51 -12.09 -5.68
N ASP A 60 8.10 -13.21 -5.27
CA ASP A 60 7.36 -14.47 -5.11
C ASP A 60 6.44 -14.43 -3.87
N ALA A 61 6.82 -13.71 -2.81
CA ALA A 61 5.95 -13.51 -1.65
C ALA A 61 4.65 -12.78 -2.03
N ALA A 62 4.73 -11.76 -2.90
CA ALA A 62 3.55 -11.09 -3.46
C ALA A 62 2.72 -12.04 -4.34
N LEU A 63 3.38 -12.78 -5.24
CA LEU A 63 2.75 -13.77 -6.11
C LEU A 63 1.98 -14.83 -5.28
N PHE A 64 2.58 -15.35 -4.22
CA PHE A 64 1.95 -16.36 -3.38
C PHE A 64 0.78 -15.80 -2.59
N ALA A 65 0.87 -14.57 -2.06
CA ALA A 65 -0.26 -13.90 -1.43
C ALA A 65 -1.46 -13.79 -2.38
N ILE A 66 -1.25 -13.29 -3.59
CA ILE A 66 -2.32 -13.15 -4.59
C ILE A 66 -2.88 -14.51 -5.01
N LYS A 67 -2.01 -15.50 -5.22
CA LYS A 67 -2.41 -16.87 -5.57
C LYS A 67 -3.30 -17.52 -4.51
N GLU A 68 -2.95 -17.37 -3.23
CA GLU A 68 -3.73 -17.88 -2.10
C GLU A 68 -5.09 -17.17 -2.01
N LEU A 69 -5.10 -15.85 -2.10
CA LEU A 69 -6.33 -15.05 -2.08
C LEU A 69 -7.25 -15.36 -3.25
N MET A 70 -6.73 -15.46 -4.47
CA MET A 70 -7.54 -15.81 -5.64
C MET A 70 -8.07 -17.24 -5.57
N ALA A 71 -7.36 -18.17 -4.90
CA ALA A 71 -7.84 -19.53 -4.69
C ALA A 71 -9.00 -19.59 -3.69
N ALA A 72 -8.97 -18.76 -2.65
CA ALA A 72 -10.00 -18.70 -1.61
C ALA A 72 -11.20 -17.80 -2.00
N HIS A 73 -11.00 -16.83 -2.88
CA HIS A 73 -11.95 -15.77 -3.19
C HIS A 73 -12.24 -15.69 -4.69
N PRO A 74 -13.41 -16.20 -5.16
CA PRO A 74 -13.78 -16.14 -6.57
C PRO A 74 -13.99 -14.71 -7.08
N GLU A 75 -14.31 -13.75 -6.22
CA GLU A 75 -14.45 -12.34 -6.52
C GLU A 75 -13.11 -11.60 -6.77
N ALA A 76 -11.97 -12.22 -6.45
CA ALA A 76 -10.66 -11.64 -6.66
C ALA A 76 -10.28 -11.64 -8.14
N LEU A 77 -9.86 -10.50 -8.66
CA LEU A 77 -9.35 -10.30 -10.02
C LEU A 77 -7.93 -9.76 -9.98
N LEU A 78 -7.15 -10.00 -11.03
CA LEU A 78 -5.85 -9.34 -11.25
C LEU A 78 -5.77 -8.83 -12.67
N TYR A 79 -5.54 -7.54 -12.87
CA TYR A 79 -5.36 -6.98 -14.19
C TYR A 79 -4.43 -5.77 -14.23
N GLY A 80 -3.96 -5.47 -15.41
CA GLY A 80 -3.02 -4.40 -15.71
C GLY A 80 -2.38 -4.63 -17.07
N GLN A 81 -1.29 -3.95 -17.34
CA GLN A 81 -0.50 -4.19 -18.54
C GLN A 81 0.39 -5.40 -18.35
N ASP A 82 0.39 -6.33 -19.30
CA ASP A 82 1.27 -7.50 -19.37
C ASP A 82 1.15 -8.52 -18.20
N VAL A 83 0.13 -8.44 -17.37
CA VAL A 83 -0.06 -9.36 -16.24
C VAL A 83 -0.70 -10.69 -16.64
N GLY A 84 -1.52 -10.68 -17.69
CA GLY A 84 -2.27 -11.83 -18.19
C GLY A 84 -1.49 -12.73 -19.15
N GLY A 85 -2.09 -13.84 -19.51
CA GLY A 85 -1.55 -14.81 -20.47
C GLY A 85 -0.21 -15.41 -19.97
N ARG A 86 0.81 -15.42 -20.85
CA ARG A 86 2.15 -15.96 -20.54
C ARG A 86 3.11 -14.92 -19.96
N LEU A 87 2.76 -13.63 -20.02
CA LEU A 87 3.66 -12.54 -19.62
C LEU A 87 3.87 -12.54 -18.11
N GLY A 88 2.80 -12.50 -17.33
CA GLY A 88 2.87 -12.62 -15.88
C GLY A 88 3.50 -11.42 -15.17
N GLY A 89 3.37 -10.23 -15.75
CA GLY A 89 3.96 -8.98 -15.26
C GLY A 89 5.41 -8.75 -15.69
N VAL A 90 5.86 -7.50 -15.62
CA VAL A 90 7.23 -7.07 -16.02
C VAL A 90 8.30 -7.75 -15.16
N PHE A 91 8.02 -7.97 -13.89
CA PHE A 91 8.93 -8.60 -12.92
C PHE A 91 8.50 -10.03 -12.56
N ARG A 92 7.57 -10.64 -13.29
CA ARG A 92 7.00 -11.97 -13.05
C ARG A 92 6.13 -12.07 -11.79
N GLU A 93 5.65 -10.97 -11.30
CA GLU A 93 4.82 -10.84 -10.10
C GLU A 93 3.41 -11.45 -10.23
N ALA A 94 2.98 -11.75 -11.46
CA ALA A 94 1.75 -12.46 -11.78
C ALA A 94 2.00 -13.79 -12.54
N ALA A 95 3.23 -14.30 -12.49
CA ALA A 95 3.64 -15.49 -13.25
C ALA A 95 2.72 -16.68 -12.95
N THR A 96 2.24 -17.33 -14.02
CA THR A 96 1.35 -18.52 -13.96
C THR A 96 -0.06 -18.29 -13.43
N LEU A 97 -0.43 -17.11 -12.98
CA LEU A 97 -1.78 -16.88 -12.43
C LEU A 97 -2.85 -16.96 -13.50
N ALA A 98 -2.62 -16.44 -14.73
CA ALA A 98 -3.57 -16.56 -15.83
C ALA A 98 -3.80 -18.02 -16.23
N GLN A 99 -2.76 -18.86 -16.24
CA GLN A 99 -2.88 -20.29 -16.52
C GLN A 99 -3.67 -21.03 -15.44
N LYS A 100 -3.57 -20.56 -14.19
CA LYS A 100 -4.25 -21.20 -13.05
C LYS A 100 -5.70 -20.77 -12.91
N PHE A 101 -6.00 -19.47 -13.08
CA PHE A 101 -7.30 -18.89 -12.76
C PHE A 101 -8.11 -18.48 -14.00
N GLY A 102 -7.52 -18.56 -15.20
CA GLY A 102 -8.15 -18.19 -16.47
C GLY A 102 -8.08 -16.69 -16.77
N ASP A 103 -8.24 -16.39 -18.07
CA ASP A 103 -8.16 -15.02 -18.59
C ASP A 103 -9.36 -14.14 -18.15
N GLU A 104 -10.42 -14.74 -17.63
CA GLU A 104 -11.56 -14.02 -17.06
C GLU A 104 -11.23 -13.37 -15.71
N ARG A 105 -10.22 -13.90 -15.01
CA ARG A 105 -9.81 -13.41 -13.70
C ARG A 105 -8.41 -12.78 -13.67
N VAL A 106 -7.55 -13.13 -14.65
CA VAL A 106 -6.20 -12.58 -14.80
C VAL A 106 -6.01 -12.15 -16.24
N PHE A 107 -6.11 -10.84 -16.51
CA PHE A 107 -6.17 -10.34 -17.88
C PHE A 107 -5.37 -9.05 -18.10
N ASN A 108 -5.03 -8.82 -19.37
CA ASN A 108 -4.36 -7.61 -19.80
C ASN A 108 -5.37 -6.49 -20.10
N THR A 109 -4.95 -5.27 -19.81
CA THR A 109 -5.63 -4.05 -20.27
C THR A 109 -4.86 -3.43 -21.43
N PRO A 110 -5.48 -2.50 -22.19
CA PRO A 110 -4.72 -1.53 -22.97
C PRO A 110 -3.77 -0.71 -22.08
N ILE A 111 -2.79 -0.04 -22.71
CA ILE A 111 -1.90 0.91 -22.02
C ILE A 111 -2.73 2.15 -21.65
N GLN A 112 -3.40 2.10 -20.50
CA GLN A 112 -4.29 3.16 -20.04
C GLN A 112 -4.45 3.11 -18.50
N GLU A 113 -3.54 3.75 -17.80
CA GLU A 113 -3.50 3.72 -16.33
C GLU A 113 -4.74 4.38 -15.70
N ALA A 114 -5.32 5.36 -16.37
CA ALA A 114 -6.58 5.95 -15.92
C ALA A 114 -7.72 4.92 -15.92
N PHE A 115 -7.79 4.03 -16.91
CA PHE A 115 -8.74 2.92 -16.93
C PHE A 115 -8.40 1.89 -15.84
N ILE A 116 -7.12 1.51 -15.70
CA ILE A 116 -6.68 0.53 -14.70
C ILE A 116 -7.12 0.95 -13.30
N ILE A 117 -6.88 2.20 -12.92
CA ILE A 117 -7.26 2.74 -11.62
C ILE A 117 -8.77 2.99 -11.52
N GLY A 118 -9.35 3.69 -12.50
CA GLY A 118 -10.76 4.12 -12.44
C GLY A 118 -11.76 2.98 -12.48
N SER A 119 -11.49 1.91 -13.23
CA SER A 119 -12.37 0.74 -13.32
C SER A 119 -12.55 0.01 -11.98
N THR A 120 -11.61 0.17 -11.03
CA THR A 120 -11.69 -0.46 -9.71
C THR A 120 -12.92 -0.01 -8.92
N VAL A 121 -13.40 1.22 -9.13
CA VAL A 121 -14.61 1.75 -8.46
C VAL A 121 -15.83 0.94 -8.88
N GLY A 122 -16.04 0.76 -10.19
CA GLY A 122 -17.17 -0.02 -10.70
C GLY A 122 -17.09 -1.50 -10.34
N MET A 123 -15.90 -2.09 -10.40
CA MET A 123 -15.69 -3.48 -9.99
C MET A 123 -15.97 -3.68 -8.50
N SER A 124 -15.47 -2.79 -7.64
CA SER A 124 -15.75 -2.85 -6.21
C SER A 124 -17.24 -2.67 -5.91
N ALA A 125 -17.93 -1.77 -6.61
CA ALA A 125 -19.37 -1.56 -6.45
C ALA A 125 -20.22 -2.78 -6.82
N THR A 126 -19.70 -3.67 -7.68
CA THR A 126 -20.35 -4.95 -8.05
C THR A 126 -19.90 -6.13 -7.18
N GLY A 127 -19.13 -5.89 -6.13
CA GLY A 127 -18.66 -6.92 -5.19
C GLY A 127 -17.37 -7.64 -5.60
N LEU A 128 -16.72 -7.21 -6.70
CA LEU A 128 -15.42 -7.73 -7.09
C LEU A 128 -14.31 -7.08 -6.26
N LYS A 129 -13.20 -7.79 -6.10
CA LYS A 129 -12.00 -7.31 -5.39
C LYS A 129 -10.79 -7.33 -6.31
N PRO A 130 -10.53 -6.22 -7.01
CA PRO A 130 -9.44 -6.16 -7.96
C PRO A 130 -8.08 -5.93 -7.28
N PHE A 131 -7.09 -6.74 -7.68
CA PHE A 131 -5.71 -6.34 -7.71
C PHE A 131 -5.43 -5.68 -9.05
N VAL A 132 -4.85 -4.50 -9.04
CA VAL A 132 -4.43 -3.84 -10.27
C VAL A 132 -2.94 -3.52 -10.22
N GLU A 133 -2.28 -3.61 -11.35
CA GLU A 133 -0.86 -3.30 -11.47
C GLU A 133 -0.65 -2.11 -12.39
N VAL A 134 0.06 -1.12 -11.87
CA VAL A 134 0.70 -0.06 -12.65
C VAL A 134 2.18 -0.39 -12.69
N GLN A 135 2.71 -0.72 -13.86
CA GLN A 135 4.03 -1.33 -14.05
C GLN A 135 5.21 -0.60 -13.38
N PHE A 136 5.12 0.73 -13.28
CA PHE A 136 6.14 1.58 -12.66
C PHE A 136 5.48 2.81 -12.00
N ALA A 137 6.08 3.32 -10.94
CA ALA A 137 5.62 4.53 -10.27
C ALA A 137 5.52 5.73 -11.23
N ASP A 138 6.43 5.80 -12.20
CA ASP A 138 6.43 6.81 -13.28
C ASP A 138 5.15 6.80 -14.12
N TYR A 139 4.47 5.66 -14.22
CA TYR A 139 3.26 5.47 -15.02
C TYR A 139 1.97 5.68 -14.23
N LEU A 140 2.07 5.93 -12.92
CA LEU A 140 0.87 6.21 -12.11
C LEU A 140 0.23 7.56 -12.45
N TRP A 141 0.99 8.53 -12.97
CA TRP A 141 0.52 9.89 -13.23
C TRP A 141 -0.75 9.98 -14.07
N PRO A 142 -0.94 9.23 -15.18
CA PRO A 142 -2.20 9.24 -15.92
C PRO A 142 -3.40 8.72 -15.11
N GLY A 143 -3.16 7.84 -14.13
CA GLY A 143 -4.18 7.30 -13.23
C GLY A 143 -4.42 8.12 -11.97
N MET A 144 -3.59 9.13 -11.69
CA MET A 144 -3.69 9.96 -10.47
C MET A 144 -5.00 10.72 -10.39
N ASN A 145 -5.57 11.15 -11.53
CA ASN A 145 -6.86 11.80 -11.54
C ASN A 145 -7.95 10.89 -10.97
N GLN A 146 -8.02 9.64 -11.44
CA GLN A 146 -9.01 8.65 -10.97
C GLN A 146 -8.75 8.26 -9.51
N LEU A 147 -7.48 8.12 -9.14
CA LEU A 147 -7.11 7.84 -7.75
C LEU A 147 -7.60 8.95 -6.81
N PHE A 148 -7.42 10.21 -7.21
CA PHE A 148 -7.79 11.38 -6.40
C PHE A 148 -9.29 11.67 -6.42
N THR A 149 -9.97 11.58 -7.59
CA THR A 149 -11.35 12.04 -7.74
C THR A 149 -12.38 10.98 -7.36
N GLU A 150 -12.19 9.74 -7.76
CA GLU A 150 -13.16 8.68 -7.56
C GLU A 150 -12.75 7.68 -6.48
N VAL A 151 -11.57 7.05 -6.65
CA VAL A 151 -11.16 5.91 -5.79
C VAL A 151 -11.04 6.34 -4.34
N SER A 152 -10.37 7.46 -4.06
CA SER A 152 -10.12 7.93 -2.70
C SER A 152 -11.35 8.54 -2.02
N ARG A 153 -12.31 9.08 -2.80
CA ARG A 153 -13.39 9.91 -2.27
C ARG A 153 -14.77 9.26 -2.28
N SER A 154 -14.95 8.15 -2.98
CA SER A 154 -16.25 7.49 -3.10
C SER A 154 -16.90 7.21 -1.76
N TYR A 155 -16.14 6.74 -0.76
CA TYR A 155 -16.65 6.46 0.57
C TYR A 155 -17.11 7.74 1.29
N TYR A 156 -16.30 8.80 1.26
CA TYR A 156 -16.63 10.10 1.86
C TYR A 156 -17.84 10.75 1.18
N LEU A 157 -17.81 10.87 -0.15
CA LEU A 157 -18.87 11.55 -0.93
C LEU A 157 -20.22 10.80 -0.88
N SER A 158 -20.18 9.49 -0.69
CA SER A 158 -21.39 8.67 -0.54
C SER A 158 -21.91 8.61 0.91
N ASN A 159 -21.33 9.37 1.82
CA ASN A 159 -21.65 9.32 3.24
C ASN A 159 -21.53 7.89 3.81
N GLY A 160 -20.39 7.23 3.52
CA GLY A 160 -20.06 5.90 4.03
C GLY A 160 -20.75 4.72 3.32
N LYS A 161 -21.37 4.94 2.16
CA LYS A 161 -22.14 3.87 1.48
C LYS A 161 -21.34 3.09 0.45
N TRP A 162 -20.32 3.69 -0.17
CA TRP A 162 -19.57 3.11 -1.28
C TRP A 162 -18.07 3.02 -0.99
N PRO A 163 -17.63 2.06 -0.19
CA PRO A 163 -16.21 1.77 -0.05
C PRO A 163 -15.65 1.21 -1.36
N VAL A 164 -14.40 1.53 -1.66
CA VAL A 164 -13.69 1.00 -2.83
C VAL A 164 -12.62 0.03 -2.37
N SER A 165 -12.95 -1.27 -2.36
CA SER A 165 -12.03 -2.34 -1.98
C SER A 165 -11.15 -2.71 -3.19
N THR A 166 -9.93 -2.19 -3.23
CA THR A 166 -8.97 -2.46 -4.30
C THR A 166 -7.54 -2.43 -3.78
N VAL A 167 -6.67 -3.24 -4.39
CA VAL A 167 -5.23 -3.25 -4.14
C VAL A 167 -4.51 -2.78 -5.41
N ILE A 168 -3.81 -1.67 -5.31
CA ILE A 168 -3.06 -1.06 -6.41
C ILE A 168 -1.58 -1.31 -6.17
N ARG A 169 -0.97 -2.16 -6.99
CA ARG A 169 0.45 -2.51 -6.93
C ARG A 169 1.25 -1.56 -7.81
N VAL A 170 2.32 -1.01 -7.26
CA VAL A 170 3.16 -0.03 -7.94
C VAL A 170 4.64 -0.33 -7.69
N PRO A 171 5.34 -0.98 -8.63
CA PRO A 171 6.79 -1.08 -8.59
C PRO A 171 7.45 0.30 -8.60
N ILE A 172 8.40 0.53 -7.67
CA ILE A 172 8.99 1.85 -7.39
C ILE A 172 10.50 1.75 -7.18
N GLY A 173 11.19 2.89 -7.17
CA GLY A 173 12.59 3.02 -6.83
C GLY A 173 13.55 3.00 -8.02
N ALA A 174 14.76 3.56 -7.82
CA ALA A 174 15.76 3.80 -8.86
C ALA A 174 16.67 2.59 -9.12
N TYR A 175 16.09 1.39 -9.31
CA TYR A 175 16.86 0.18 -9.59
C TYR A 175 16.70 -0.30 -11.04
N GLY A 176 17.80 -0.82 -11.63
CA GLY A 176 17.80 -1.41 -12.96
C GLY A 176 18.18 -0.43 -14.06
N SER A 177 18.57 0.80 -13.73
CA SER A 177 19.01 1.83 -14.69
C SER A 177 18.00 2.07 -15.82
N GLY A 178 16.70 2.00 -15.52
CA GLY A 178 15.61 2.16 -16.49
C GLY A 178 15.44 3.58 -17.04
N GLY A 179 16.30 4.51 -16.63
CA GLY A 179 16.24 5.91 -17.02
C GLY A 179 15.12 6.70 -16.33
N PRO A 180 14.81 7.90 -16.81
CA PRO A 180 13.93 8.85 -16.10
C PRO A 180 12.47 8.40 -15.98
N PHE A 181 12.03 7.44 -16.80
CA PHE A 181 10.65 6.96 -16.82
C PHE A 181 10.43 5.61 -16.10
N HIS A 182 11.44 5.13 -15.35
CA HIS A 182 11.36 3.85 -14.64
C HIS A 182 12.06 3.91 -13.27
N SER A 183 12.32 5.10 -12.74
CA SER A 183 13.19 5.27 -11.58
C SER A 183 12.63 6.21 -10.52
N SER A 184 11.39 6.66 -10.65
CA SER A 184 10.80 7.65 -9.76
C SER A 184 10.47 7.06 -8.39
N SER A 185 10.53 7.97 -7.38
CA SER A 185 9.97 7.83 -6.04
C SER A 185 8.87 8.89 -5.91
N ILE A 186 7.63 8.45 -5.73
CA ILE A 186 6.43 9.32 -5.79
C ILE A 186 5.58 9.26 -4.51
N GLU A 187 6.13 8.74 -3.43
CA GLU A 187 5.43 8.50 -2.17
C GLU A 187 4.71 9.76 -1.68
N THR A 188 5.37 10.90 -1.72
CA THR A 188 4.80 12.18 -1.28
C THR A 188 3.58 12.59 -2.09
N ALA A 189 3.60 12.40 -3.40
CA ALA A 189 2.45 12.73 -4.24
C ALA A 189 1.23 11.87 -3.87
N VAL A 190 1.44 10.58 -3.61
CA VAL A 190 0.36 9.65 -3.26
C VAL A 190 -0.08 9.82 -1.81
N THR A 191 0.83 10.07 -0.86
CA THR A 191 0.48 10.33 0.55
C THR A 191 -0.28 11.64 0.76
N SER A 192 -0.28 12.56 -0.22
CA SER A 192 -1.10 13.76 -0.19
C SER A 192 -2.60 13.51 -0.42
N ILE A 193 -2.97 12.32 -0.90
CA ILE A 193 -4.36 11.93 -1.19
C ILE A 193 -4.97 11.31 0.06
N ARG A 194 -6.04 11.91 0.60
CA ARG A 194 -6.82 11.34 1.70
C ARG A 194 -7.73 10.23 1.19
N GLY A 195 -8.06 9.28 2.05
CA GLY A 195 -9.01 8.19 1.74
C GLY A 195 -8.36 6.97 1.07
N ILE A 196 -7.03 6.93 0.97
CA ILE A 196 -6.27 5.74 0.55
C ILE A 196 -5.28 5.30 1.62
N LYS A 197 -5.04 4.01 1.71
CA LYS A 197 -3.96 3.46 2.53
C LYS A 197 -2.73 3.18 1.68
N ILE A 198 -1.55 3.29 2.27
CA ILE A 198 -0.29 3.13 1.54
C ILE A 198 0.64 2.23 2.33
N ALA A 199 1.09 1.14 1.73
CA ALA A 199 2.13 0.26 2.24
C ALA A 199 3.41 0.41 1.42
N TYR A 200 4.56 0.27 2.10
CA TYR A 200 5.87 0.22 1.47
C TYR A 200 6.78 -0.74 2.24
N PRO A 201 6.57 -2.06 2.10
CA PRO A 201 7.31 -3.07 2.84
C PRO A 201 8.78 -3.15 2.40
N SER A 202 9.63 -3.60 3.31
CA SER A 202 11.05 -3.82 3.07
C SER A 202 11.43 -5.30 2.93
N THR A 203 10.51 -6.24 3.24
CA THR A 203 10.78 -7.69 3.21
C THR A 203 9.64 -8.46 2.54
N GLY A 204 9.94 -9.68 2.08
CA GLY A 204 8.93 -10.58 1.51
C GLY A 204 7.81 -10.91 2.49
N ALA A 205 8.15 -11.17 3.75
CA ALA A 205 7.14 -11.45 4.77
C ALA A 205 6.19 -10.26 4.99
N ASP A 206 6.74 -9.04 5.09
CA ASP A 206 5.91 -7.84 5.24
C ASP A 206 5.04 -7.59 4.00
N LEU A 207 5.57 -7.83 2.79
CA LEU A 207 4.81 -7.70 1.56
C LEU A 207 3.64 -8.69 1.50
N LYS A 208 3.88 -9.98 1.82
CA LYS A 208 2.82 -10.99 1.86
C LYS A 208 1.73 -10.62 2.87
N GLY A 209 2.11 -10.27 4.10
CA GLY A 209 1.15 -9.93 5.16
C GLY A 209 0.35 -8.66 4.86
N LEU A 210 1.00 -7.61 4.32
CA LEU A 210 0.32 -6.36 3.95
C LEU A 210 -0.55 -6.52 2.69
N MET A 211 -0.14 -7.35 1.72
CA MET A 211 -0.95 -7.68 0.55
C MET A 211 -2.27 -8.34 0.93
N LYS A 212 -2.22 -9.28 1.87
CA LYS A 212 -3.43 -9.93 2.40
C LYS A 212 -4.29 -8.96 3.21
N SER A 213 -3.69 -8.15 4.05
CA SER A 213 -4.43 -7.12 4.79
C SER A 213 -5.09 -6.11 3.86
N ALA A 214 -4.42 -5.72 2.76
CA ALA A 214 -4.97 -4.84 1.74
C ALA A 214 -6.19 -5.45 1.02
N PHE A 215 -6.14 -6.74 0.72
CA PHE A 215 -7.28 -7.43 0.10
C PHE A 215 -8.51 -7.50 1.00
N TYR A 216 -8.32 -7.71 2.30
CA TYR A 216 -9.44 -7.74 3.25
C TYR A 216 -9.92 -6.35 3.66
N ASP A 217 -9.16 -5.31 3.36
CA ASP A 217 -9.54 -3.94 3.69
C ASP A 217 -10.61 -3.42 2.72
N PRO A 218 -11.70 -2.82 3.21
CA PRO A 218 -12.72 -2.22 2.34
C PRO A 218 -12.28 -0.91 1.71
N ASN A 219 -11.12 -0.35 2.13
CA ASN A 219 -10.57 0.89 1.59
C ASN A 219 -9.57 0.62 0.45
N PRO A 220 -9.35 1.58 -0.44
CA PRO A 220 -8.32 1.45 -1.46
C PRO A 220 -6.92 1.46 -0.83
N VAL A 221 -6.07 0.56 -1.29
CA VAL A 221 -4.70 0.42 -0.81
C VAL A 221 -3.71 0.49 -1.96
N VAL A 222 -2.74 1.38 -1.86
CA VAL A 222 -1.57 1.39 -2.74
C VAL A 222 -0.42 0.65 -2.04
N ILE A 223 0.18 -0.31 -2.74
CA ILE A 223 1.38 -1.02 -2.26
C ILE A 223 2.55 -0.65 -3.16
N PHE A 224 3.49 0.10 -2.61
CA PHE A 224 4.76 0.36 -3.25
C PHE A 224 5.70 -0.84 -3.06
N GLU A 225 6.22 -1.36 -4.17
CA GLU A 225 7.09 -2.53 -4.18
C GLU A 225 8.46 -2.13 -4.76
N HIS A 226 9.47 -1.99 -3.90
CA HIS A 226 10.78 -1.54 -4.38
C HIS A 226 11.45 -2.59 -5.26
N LYS A 227 11.64 -2.28 -6.55
CA LYS A 227 12.18 -3.18 -7.57
C LYS A 227 13.53 -3.79 -7.20
N GLY A 228 14.39 -3.01 -6.53
CA GLY A 228 15.69 -3.47 -6.06
C GLY A 228 15.64 -4.55 -4.99
N LEU A 229 14.50 -4.69 -4.31
CA LEU A 229 14.30 -5.70 -3.27
C LEU A 229 13.67 -7.00 -3.82
N TYR A 230 13.06 -6.97 -5.00
CA TYR A 230 12.33 -8.11 -5.56
C TYR A 230 13.11 -9.42 -5.53
N TRP A 231 14.37 -9.38 -5.94
CA TRP A 231 15.21 -10.58 -6.08
C TRP A 231 16.32 -10.68 -5.02
N SER A 232 16.43 -9.69 -4.12
CA SER A 232 17.51 -9.60 -3.11
C SER A 232 18.92 -9.72 -3.72
N LYS A 233 19.12 -9.17 -4.93
CA LYS A 233 20.39 -9.26 -5.69
C LYS A 233 21.33 -8.08 -5.46
N ILE A 234 20.85 -7.00 -4.85
CA ILE A 234 21.70 -5.87 -4.47
C ILE A 234 22.48 -6.28 -3.21
N PRO A 235 23.82 -6.12 -3.20
CA PRO A 235 24.60 -6.44 -2.01
C PRO A 235 24.11 -5.69 -0.76
N GLY A 236 23.81 -6.43 0.29
CA GLY A 236 23.28 -5.91 1.55
C GLY A 236 21.75 -5.94 1.65
N THR A 237 21.03 -6.42 0.61
CA THR A 237 19.57 -6.56 0.61
C THR A 237 19.10 -8.00 0.82
N GLU A 238 19.99 -8.90 1.23
CA GLU A 238 19.70 -10.33 1.41
C GLU A 238 18.54 -10.56 2.39
N GLY A 239 18.39 -9.68 3.38
CA GLY A 239 17.30 -9.70 4.36
C GLY A 239 15.92 -9.40 3.80
N ALA A 240 15.79 -8.94 2.53
CA ALA A 240 14.50 -8.81 1.86
C ALA A 240 13.89 -10.18 1.53
N LYS A 241 14.73 -11.18 1.32
CA LYS A 241 14.34 -12.59 1.22
C LYS A 241 14.11 -13.14 2.62
N THR A 242 12.90 -13.63 2.88
CA THR A 242 12.49 -14.14 4.20
C THR A 242 11.89 -15.54 4.08
N PRO A 243 11.82 -16.32 5.17
CA PRO A 243 10.96 -17.50 5.19
C PRO A 243 9.56 -17.12 4.74
N GLU A 244 8.90 -18.01 3.99
CA GLU A 244 7.53 -17.77 3.56
C GLU A 244 6.59 -17.78 4.77
N PRO A 245 5.83 -16.70 5.04
CA PRO A 245 4.88 -16.69 6.14
C PRO A 245 3.73 -17.68 5.93
N SER A 246 3.07 -18.05 7.03
CA SER A 246 1.87 -18.87 6.98
C SER A 246 0.78 -18.25 6.11
N GLU A 247 -0.14 -19.08 5.61
CA GLU A 247 -1.23 -18.63 4.74
C GLU A 247 -2.16 -17.61 5.42
N ASP A 248 -2.32 -17.68 6.73
CA ASP A 248 -3.14 -16.76 7.53
C ASP A 248 -2.39 -15.51 8.02
N TYR A 249 -1.13 -15.34 7.61
CA TYR A 249 -0.32 -14.20 8.05
C TYR A 249 -0.82 -12.88 7.48
N VAL A 250 -1.17 -11.94 8.39
CA VAL A 250 -1.64 -10.59 8.09
C VAL A 250 -0.99 -9.56 9.02
N ILE A 251 -0.79 -8.35 8.52
CA ILE A 251 -0.17 -7.23 9.25
C ILE A 251 -1.14 -6.04 9.24
N PRO A 252 -1.50 -5.45 10.39
CA PRO A 252 -2.32 -4.26 10.44
C PRO A 252 -1.59 -3.04 9.85
N PHE A 253 -2.31 -2.17 9.15
CA PHE A 253 -1.79 -0.89 8.72
C PHE A 253 -1.48 0.02 9.93
N GLY A 254 -0.47 0.86 9.80
CA GLY A 254 -0.07 1.78 10.87
C GLY A 254 0.74 1.14 12.00
N LYS A 255 1.41 0.02 11.72
CA LYS A 255 2.32 -0.65 12.66
C LYS A 255 3.71 -0.78 12.08
N ALA A 256 4.67 -0.10 12.70
CA ALA A 256 6.08 -0.18 12.38
C ALA A 256 6.71 -1.46 12.95
N ARG A 257 7.91 -1.78 12.46
CA ARG A 257 8.72 -2.90 12.93
C ARG A 257 10.14 -2.42 13.27
N THR A 258 10.67 -2.80 14.41
CA THR A 258 12.09 -2.62 14.71
C THR A 258 12.92 -3.58 13.85
N ALA A 259 13.69 -3.04 12.91
CA ALA A 259 14.55 -3.80 12.00
C ALA A 259 15.96 -4.03 12.56
N LEU A 260 16.38 -3.14 13.46
CA LEU A 260 17.61 -3.22 14.25
C LEU A 260 17.38 -2.47 15.56
N GLU A 261 17.90 -3.00 16.66
CA GLU A 261 17.81 -2.36 17.98
C GLU A 261 19.19 -1.97 18.47
N ALA A 262 19.34 -0.75 19.00
CA ALA A 262 20.54 -0.30 19.66
C ALA A 262 20.72 -1.02 21.00
N GLU A 263 21.95 -1.13 21.47
CA GLU A 263 22.24 -1.73 22.77
C GLU A 263 21.68 -0.90 23.92
N ALA A 264 21.11 -1.54 24.92
CA ALA A 264 20.52 -0.85 26.09
C ALA A 264 21.53 0.06 26.81
N SER A 265 22.82 -0.31 26.80
CA SER A 265 23.91 0.48 27.37
C SER A 265 24.10 1.81 26.65
N THR A 266 24.08 1.83 25.31
CA THR A 266 24.23 3.05 24.51
C THR A 266 23.00 3.95 24.60
N ILE A 267 21.81 3.33 24.69
CA ILE A 267 20.56 4.07 24.95
C ILE A 267 20.66 4.77 26.32
N ALA A 268 21.01 4.04 27.37
CA ALA A 268 21.13 4.59 28.72
C ALA A 268 22.20 5.69 28.83
N ALA A 269 23.29 5.60 28.05
CA ALA A 269 24.33 6.61 27.98
C ALA A 269 23.92 7.87 27.15
N GLY A 270 22.78 7.82 26.44
CA GLY A 270 22.35 8.89 25.52
C GLY A 270 23.24 8.98 24.25
N GLU A 271 23.88 7.87 23.86
CA GLU A 271 24.80 7.79 22.72
C GLU A 271 24.16 7.10 21.50
N SER A 272 22.90 6.76 21.59
CA SER A 272 22.17 6.10 20.52
C SER A 272 21.42 7.08 19.61
N ALA A 273 21.01 6.59 18.44
CA ALA A 273 20.12 7.29 17.51
C ALA A 273 19.14 6.30 16.87
N VAL A 274 17.97 6.79 16.45
CA VAL A 274 17.05 6.01 15.64
C VAL A 274 17.00 6.50 14.20
N VAL A 275 17.02 5.56 13.25
CA VAL A 275 16.73 5.80 11.84
C VAL A 275 15.30 5.34 11.55
N VAL A 276 14.42 6.28 11.22
CA VAL A 276 13.05 6.03 10.79
C VAL A 276 13.05 5.95 9.26
N THR A 277 12.60 4.84 8.70
CA THR A 277 12.70 4.59 7.25
C THR A 277 11.69 3.54 6.78
N TYR A 278 11.75 3.18 5.50
CA TYR A 278 10.92 2.17 4.86
C TYR A 278 11.60 1.65 3.57
N GLY A 279 11.12 0.55 3.02
CA GLY A 279 11.60 0.00 1.75
C GLY A 279 13.11 -0.19 1.70
N MET A 280 13.77 0.34 0.68
CA MET A 280 15.22 0.25 0.48
C MET A 280 16.01 0.97 1.59
N GLY A 281 15.46 2.02 2.17
CA GLY A 281 16.11 2.79 3.25
C GLY A 281 16.49 1.94 4.46
N VAL A 282 15.76 0.86 4.73
CA VAL A 282 16.09 -0.10 5.80
C VAL A 282 17.49 -0.70 5.57
N TYR A 283 17.81 -1.09 4.35
CA TYR A 283 19.10 -1.71 4.02
C TYR A 283 20.24 -0.71 3.98
N TRP A 284 19.98 0.53 3.56
CA TRP A 284 20.95 1.61 3.66
C TRP A 284 21.27 1.94 5.12
N ALA A 285 20.25 2.00 5.97
CA ALA A 285 20.41 2.21 7.40
C ALA A 285 21.20 1.08 8.07
N GLN A 286 20.86 -0.19 7.75
CA GLN A 286 21.60 -1.35 8.25
C GLN A 286 23.08 -1.36 7.83
N LYS A 287 23.35 -0.96 6.57
CA LYS A 287 24.73 -0.82 6.08
C LYS A 287 25.48 0.27 6.85
N ALA A 288 24.87 1.43 7.07
CA ALA A 288 25.46 2.54 7.81
C ALA A 288 25.68 2.19 9.29
N ALA A 289 24.74 1.48 9.92
CA ALA A 289 24.83 1.05 11.33
C ALA A 289 26.04 0.19 11.64
N LYS A 290 26.62 -0.49 10.65
CA LYS A 290 27.87 -1.27 10.84
C LYS A 290 29.06 -0.40 11.27
N ALA A 291 29.05 0.89 10.95
CA ALA A 291 30.07 1.86 11.39
C ALA A 291 29.83 2.36 12.83
N PHE A 292 28.66 2.07 13.40
CA PHE A 292 28.23 2.53 14.73
C PHE A 292 27.68 1.34 15.55
N PRO A 293 28.50 0.33 15.90
CA PRO A 293 28.04 -0.88 16.59
C PRO A 293 27.26 -0.56 17.86
N GLY A 294 26.07 -1.13 18.00
CA GLY A 294 25.23 -0.98 19.19
C GLY A 294 24.58 0.40 19.39
N GLN A 295 24.84 1.38 18.50
CA GLN A 295 24.37 2.77 18.69
C GLN A 295 23.09 3.10 17.89
N ILE A 296 22.74 2.29 16.89
CA ILE A 296 21.66 2.63 15.96
C ILE A 296 20.48 1.67 16.12
N SER A 297 19.30 2.24 16.37
CA SER A 297 18.02 1.56 16.13
C SER A 297 17.51 1.91 14.73
N ILE A 298 16.80 0.96 14.09
CA ILE A 298 16.15 1.17 12.79
C ILE A 298 14.68 0.80 12.93
N LEU A 299 13.82 1.79 12.72
CA LEU A 299 12.37 1.64 12.71
C LEU A 299 11.89 1.62 11.26
N ASP A 300 11.45 0.45 10.81
CA ASP A 300 10.83 0.23 9.51
C ASP A 300 9.34 0.54 9.60
N LEU A 301 8.88 1.60 8.94
CA LEU A 301 7.48 2.04 8.99
C LEU A 301 6.51 1.04 8.37
N ARG A 302 6.93 0.28 7.36
CA ARG A 302 6.11 -0.67 6.59
C ARG A 302 4.90 -0.06 5.88
N THR A 303 4.29 0.98 6.47
CA THR A 303 3.14 1.71 5.93
C THR A 303 3.33 3.22 6.04
N LEU A 304 2.87 3.97 5.03
CA LEU A 304 3.02 5.42 4.96
C LEU A 304 1.71 6.17 5.25
N ALA A 305 0.57 5.52 4.96
CA ALA A 305 -0.75 6.02 5.29
C ALA A 305 -1.68 4.87 5.72
N PRO A 306 -2.04 4.74 6.99
CA PRO A 306 -1.44 5.45 8.12
C PRO A 306 -0.01 4.97 8.41
N TRP A 307 0.85 5.84 8.95
CA TRP A 307 2.14 5.45 9.53
C TRP A 307 2.06 5.34 11.06
N ASP A 308 2.97 4.59 11.67
CA ASP A 308 3.00 4.37 13.13
C ASP A 308 3.59 5.58 13.89
N ARG A 309 2.77 6.62 14.01
CA ARG A 309 3.19 7.85 14.73
C ARG A 309 3.58 7.56 16.18
N ALA A 310 2.87 6.63 16.83
CA ALA A 310 3.13 6.32 18.24
C ALA A 310 4.51 5.69 18.44
N ALA A 311 4.88 4.72 17.58
CA ALA A 311 6.21 4.11 17.61
C ALA A 311 7.31 5.13 17.31
N VAL A 312 7.13 5.94 16.25
CA VAL A 312 8.11 6.99 15.90
C VAL A 312 8.34 7.96 17.07
N MET A 313 7.27 8.41 17.71
CA MET A 313 7.38 9.34 18.86
C MET A 313 8.01 8.68 20.10
N ALA A 314 7.77 7.39 20.30
CA ALA A 314 8.41 6.62 21.38
C ALA A 314 9.92 6.50 21.14
N GLU A 315 10.33 6.08 19.94
CA GLU A 315 11.75 5.97 19.57
C GLU A 315 12.47 7.32 19.60
N ALA A 316 11.80 8.38 19.11
CA ALA A 316 12.37 9.74 19.19
C ALA A 316 12.67 10.18 20.61
N ARG A 317 11.78 9.88 21.57
CA ARG A 317 12.00 10.18 22.99
C ARG A 317 13.10 9.31 23.60
N THR A 318 13.15 8.05 23.23
CA THR A 318 14.13 7.08 23.73
C THR A 318 15.55 7.46 23.33
N HIS A 319 15.74 7.84 22.07
CA HIS A 319 17.08 8.09 21.52
C HIS A 319 17.49 9.56 21.54
N GLY A 320 16.55 10.50 21.53
CA GLY A 320 16.83 11.94 21.46
C GLY A 320 17.49 12.40 20.16
N ARG A 321 17.87 11.48 19.27
CA ARG A 321 18.46 11.73 17.94
C ARG A 321 17.72 10.92 16.92
N VAL A 322 17.13 11.59 15.92
CA VAL A 322 16.32 10.95 14.89
C VAL A 322 16.85 11.33 13.51
N LEU A 323 17.05 10.34 12.66
CA LEU A 323 17.26 10.50 11.22
C LEU A 323 16.04 9.91 10.50
N VAL A 324 15.34 10.71 9.70
CA VAL A 324 14.32 10.20 8.77
C VAL A 324 14.97 10.02 7.41
N LEU A 325 15.03 8.78 6.93
CA LEU A 325 15.75 8.38 5.71
C LEU A 325 14.76 7.91 4.64
N THR A 326 14.85 8.48 3.45
CA THR A 326 14.04 8.11 2.29
C THR A 326 14.84 8.15 0.99
N GLU A 327 14.38 7.48 -0.05
CA GLU A 327 14.91 7.54 -1.42
C GLU A 327 14.33 8.72 -2.22
N GLU A 328 13.29 9.36 -1.74
CA GLU A 328 12.65 10.49 -2.42
C GLU A 328 13.56 11.70 -2.59
N CYS A 329 13.10 12.65 -3.40
CA CYS A 329 13.70 13.98 -3.47
C CYS A 329 13.75 14.63 -2.08
N SER A 330 14.74 15.52 -1.87
CA SER A 330 14.88 16.21 -0.59
C SER A 330 13.70 17.14 -0.25
N SER A 331 12.97 17.62 -1.27
CA SER A 331 11.80 18.49 -1.10
C SER A 331 10.91 18.50 -2.36
N PRO A 332 9.58 18.27 -2.22
CA PRO A 332 8.92 17.75 -1.01
C PRO A 332 9.21 16.27 -0.80
N SER A 333 9.16 15.80 0.44
CA SER A 333 9.30 14.37 0.76
C SER A 333 8.40 13.93 1.92
N PHE A 334 8.05 12.66 1.94
CA PHE A 334 7.33 12.06 3.07
C PHE A 334 8.15 12.16 4.37
N ALA A 335 9.48 12.12 4.26
CA ALA A 335 10.38 12.34 5.40
C ALA A 335 10.13 13.69 6.09
N GLN A 336 9.84 14.76 5.32
CA GLN A 336 9.52 16.07 5.90
C GLN A 336 8.22 16.05 6.70
N SER A 337 7.22 15.27 6.26
CA SER A 337 5.96 15.10 6.99
C SER A 337 6.18 14.38 8.34
N VAL A 338 7.01 13.33 8.35
CA VAL A 338 7.39 12.63 9.58
C VAL A 338 8.23 13.55 10.48
N GLN A 339 9.21 14.24 9.92
CA GLN A 339 10.08 15.18 10.65
C GLN A 339 9.29 16.33 11.30
N GLY A 340 8.29 16.89 10.58
CA GLY A 340 7.43 17.94 11.10
C GLY A 340 6.47 17.48 12.21
N ALA A 341 6.32 16.17 12.41
CA ALA A 341 5.49 15.58 13.46
C ALA A 341 6.27 15.24 14.73
N ILE A 342 7.62 15.15 14.65
CA ILE A 342 8.55 14.91 15.76
C ILE A 342 8.88 16.22 16.45
#